data_e1059df92667063879f677577f1bf526
#
_entry.id   e1059df92667063879f677577f1bf526
#
_cell.length_a   1.000
_cell.length_b   1.000
_cell.length_c   1.000
_cell.angle_alpha   90.00
_cell.angle_beta   90.00
_cell.angle_gamma   90.00
#
_symmetry.space_group_name_H-M   'P 1'
#
loop_
_entity.id
_entity.type
_entity.pdbx_description
1 polymer ?
#
loop_
_entity_poly.entity_id
_entity_poly.type
_entity_poly.pdbx_seq_one_letter_code
_entity_poly.pdbx_strand_id
1 'polypeptide(L)'
;KDQLFIIDQHAAHEKVLYERTMKSLKERTYDTQMISPPIILTLSVQEELALQAHMDYFTGMGFEIEPFGGKEYAVRGVPSNLLSIAKKDLLLEMLGNLTEEKIDGMSTNPELIYERVASMSCKAAVKGGHRLTAREADELIDQLLELENPYACPHGRPTIISMSRYELEKKFKRIV
;
A
#
# COMPACT_ATOMS: atom_id res chain seq x y z
N LYS A 1 0.96 28.54 21.11
CA LYS A 1 -0.12 27.65 21.60
C LYS A 1 0.54 26.33 21.91
N ASP A 2 0.54 25.92 23.17
CA ASP A 2 1.20 24.71 23.61
C ASP A 2 0.31 23.51 23.29
N GLN A 3 0.70 22.73 22.29
CA GLN A 3 0.04 21.49 21.90
C GLN A 3 1.08 20.37 21.85
N LEU A 4 0.69 19.19 22.29
CA LEU A 4 1.41 17.94 22.11
C LEU A 4 0.87 17.24 20.85
N PHE A 5 1.75 16.89 19.93
CA PHE A 5 1.42 16.05 18.80
C PHE A 5 2.00 14.66 19.01
N ILE A 6 1.19 13.65 18.75
CA ILE A 6 1.60 12.24 18.81
C ILE A 6 1.39 11.66 17.43
N ILE A 7 2.45 11.08 16.87
CA ILE A 7 2.46 10.48 15.55
C ILE A 7 2.60 8.96 15.69
N ASP A 8 1.66 8.23 15.08
CA ASP A 8 1.78 6.77 14.95
C ASP A 8 2.78 6.47 13.83
N GLN A 9 3.95 5.97 14.20
CA GLN A 9 5.03 5.63 13.29
C GLN A 9 4.57 4.69 12.16
N HIS A 10 3.79 3.67 12.49
CA HIS A 10 3.33 2.68 11.53
C HIS A 10 2.36 3.30 10.53
N ALA A 11 1.34 4.00 11.03
CA ALA A 11 0.35 4.69 10.18
C ALA A 11 0.99 5.78 9.31
N ALA A 12 2.00 6.50 9.83
CA ALA A 12 2.74 7.51 9.09
C ALA A 12 3.54 6.90 7.93
N HIS A 13 4.29 5.81 8.17
CA HIS A 13 5.00 5.09 7.11
C HIS A 13 4.05 4.54 6.04
N GLU A 14 2.94 3.90 6.45
CA GLU A 14 1.92 3.42 5.52
C GLU A 14 1.39 4.56 4.65
N LYS A 15 1.10 5.71 5.25
CA LYS A 15 0.56 6.88 4.53
C LYS A 15 1.55 7.43 3.51
N VAL A 16 2.79 7.68 3.91
CA VAL A 16 3.83 8.21 3.02
C VAL A 16 4.09 7.25 1.86
N LEU A 17 4.20 5.95 2.14
CA LEU A 17 4.47 4.94 1.12
C LEU A 17 3.30 4.80 0.15
N TYR A 18 2.06 4.80 0.67
CA TYR A 18 0.85 4.74 -0.14
C TYR A 18 0.78 5.90 -1.14
N GLU A 19 0.92 7.14 -0.68
CA GLU A 19 0.84 8.32 -1.54
C GLU A 19 1.94 8.33 -2.62
N ARG A 20 3.16 7.93 -2.26
CA ARG A 20 4.27 7.78 -3.21
C ARG A 20 3.98 6.71 -4.25
N THR A 21 3.46 5.57 -3.81
CA THR A 21 3.12 4.46 -4.70
C THR A 21 1.99 4.85 -5.64
N MET A 22 0.92 5.47 -5.13
CA MET A 22 -0.19 5.97 -5.94
C MET A 22 0.26 6.98 -6.99
N LYS A 23 1.09 7.94 -6.58
CA LYS A 23 1.66 8.93 -7.50
C LYS A 23 2.48 8.26 -8.58
N SER A 24 3.39 7.36 -8.21
CA SER A 24 4.24 6.62 -9.13
C SER A 24 3.42 5.78 -10.12
N LEU A 25 2.37 5.08 -9.65
CA LEU A 25 1.48 4.29 -10.51
C LEU A 25 0.72 5.18 -11.51
N LYS A 26 0.19 6.31 -11.06
CA LYS A 26 -0.55 7.27 -11.92
C LYS A 26 0.37 7.92 -12.97
N GLU A 27 1.57 8.31 -12.58
CA GLU A 27 2.54 8.97 -13.45
C GLU A 27 3.36 7.98 -14.28
N ARG A 28 3.24 6.67 -14.02
CA ARG A 28 4.04 5.60 -14.66
C ARG A 28 5.55 5.86 -14.56
N THR A 29 6.00 6.35 -13.40
CA THR A 29 7.39 6.71 -13.12
C THR A 29 8.17 5.59 -12.42
N TYR A 30 8.07 4.38 -12.94
CA TYR A 30 8.74 3.19 -12.40
C TYR A 30 9.29 2.31 -13.51
N ASP A 31 10.34 1.57 -13.20
CA ASP A 31 10.91 0.54 -14.04
C ASP A 31 10.39 -0.83 -13.60
N THR A 32 10.34 -1.79 -14.52
CA THR A 32 10.05 -3.17 -14.18
C THR A 32 11.30 -3.83 -13.61
N GLN A 33 11.18 -4.34 -12.38
CA GLN A 33 12.22 -5.17 -11.77
C GLN A 33 11.98 -6.64 -12.12
N MET A 34 12.93 -7.25 -12.83
CA MET A 34 12.88 -8.67 -13.15
C MET A 34 13.10 -9.53 -11.91
N ILE A 35 12.35 -10.63 -11.82
CA ILE A 35 12.41 -11.61 -10.72
C ILE A 35 13.00 -12.91 -11.24
N SER A 36 14.04 -13.40 -10.59
CA SER A 36 14.65 -14.69 -10.91
C SER A 36 14.93 -15.47 -9.63
N PRO A 37 14.40 -16.70 -9.48
CA PRO A 37 13.43 -17.37 -10.37
C PRO A 37 12.06 -16.67 -10.39
N PRO A 38 11.24 -16.86 -11.46
CA PRO A 38 9.91 -16.27 -11.52
C PRO A 38 9.00 -16.86 -10.43
N ILE A 39 8.02 -16.07 -9.99
CA ILE A 39 7.01 -16.53 -9.04
C ILE A 39 5.92 -17.25 -9.80
N ILE A 40 5.68 -18.51 -9.47
CA ILE A 40 4.61 -19.30 -10.10
C ILE A 40 3.35 -19.22 -9.24
N LEU A 41 2.29 -18.67 -9.83
CA LEU A 41 0.95 -18.58 -9.26
C LEU A 41 0.09 -19.70 -9.83
N THR A 42 -0.52 -20.50 -8.95
CA THR A 42 -1.56 -21.47 -9.34
C THR A 42 -2.90 -20.83 -9.02
N LEU A 43 -3.66 -20.48 -10.05
CA LEU A 43 -4.88 -19.69 -9.92
C LEU A 43 -6.13 -20.58 -9.90
N SER A 44 -7.11 -20.20 -9.08
CA SER A 44 -8.49 -20.67 -9.22
C SER A 44 -9.10 -20.11 -10.52
N VAL A 45 -10.22 -20.67 -10.96
CA VAL A 45 -10.92 -20.16 -12.14
C VAL A 45 -11.32 -18.69 -12.01
N GLN A 46 -11.72 -18.29 -10.81
CA GLN A 46 -12.13 -16.90 -10.52
C GLN A 46 -10.94 -15.94 -10.57
N GLU A 47 -9.81 -16.33 -9.96
CA GLU A 47 -8.58 -15.53 -9.98
C GLU A 47 -8.01 -15.41 -11.39
N GLU A 48 -8.06 -16.48 -12.18
CA GLU A 48 -7.65 -16.47 -13.58
C GLU A 48 -8.50 -15.50 -14.40
N LEU A 49 -9.83 -15.57 -14.27
CA LEU A 49 -10.74 -14.63 -14.93
C LEU A 49 -10.49 -13.18 -14.50
N ALA A 50 -10.23 -12.94 -13.22
CA ALA A 50 -9.89 -11.61 -12.71
C ALA A 50 -8.56 -11.11 -13.28
N LEU A 51 -7.53 -11.96 -13.30
CA LEU A 51 -6.24 -11.61 -13.91
C LEU A 51 -6.37 -11.27 -15.37
N GLN A 52 -7.08 -12.11 -16.16
CA GLN A 52 -7.29 -11.87 -17.59
C GLN A 52 -8.09 -10.58 -17.85
N ALA A 53 -9.12 -10.32 -17.05
CA ALA A 53 -9.94 -9.11 -17.17
C ALA A 53 -9.16 -7.82 -16.88
N HIS A 54 -8.08 -7.91 -16.11
CA HIS A 54 -7.27 -6.76 -15.66
C HIS A 54 -5.83 -6.79 -16.16
N MET A 55 -5.50 -7.70 -17.11
CA MET A 55 -4.12 -7.87 -17.60
C MET A 55 -3.51 -6.57 -18.13
N ASP A 56 -4.29 -5.76 -18.83
CA ASP A 56 -3.82 -4.48 -19.38
C ASP A 56 -3.42 -3.50 -18.26
N TYR A 57 -4.14 -3.53 -17.12
CA TYR A 57 -3.78 -2.71 -15.95
C TYR A 57 -2.50 -3.20 -15.29
N PHE A 58 -2.35 -4.53 -15.09
CA PHE A 58 -1.13 -5.11 -14.55
C PHE A 58 0.08 -4.80 -15.43
N THR A 59 -0.06 -5.01 -16.75
CA THR A 59 0.99 -4.67 -17.73
C THR A 59 1.27 -3.16 -17.70
N GLY A 60 0.23 -2.33 -17.66
CA GLY A 60 0.34 -0.87 -17.55
C GLY A 60 1.00 -0.40 -16.27
N MET A 61 0.94 -1.16 -15.19
CA MET A 61 1.66 -0.93 -13.92
C MET A 61 3.09 -1.47 -13.92
N GLY A 62 3.54 -2.17 -14.99
CA GLY A 62 4.87 -2.75 -15.08
C GLY A 62 5.00 -4.17 -14.53
N PHE A 63 3.90 -4.89 -14.34
CA PHE A 63 3.97 -6.33 -14.09
C PHE A 63 4.23 -7.09 -15.39
N GLU A 64 5.11 -8.08 -15.33
CA GLU A 64 5.30 -9.05 -16.40
C GLU A 64 4.75 -10.40 -15.94
N ILE A 65 3.56 -10.74 -16.43
CA ILE A 65 2.83 -11.96 -16.09
C ILE A 65 2.51 -12.70 -17.37
N GLU A 66 2.89 -13.99 -17.43
CA GLU A 66 2.63 -14.82 -18.61
C GLU A 66 2.03 -16.19 -18.21
N PRO A 67 1.24 -16.83 -19.08
CA PRO A 67 0.80 -18.20 -18.86
C PRO A 67 2.01 -19.14 -18.78
N PHE A 68 2.00 -20.06 -17.80
CA PHE A 68 3.08 -21.03 -17.59
C PHE A 68 2.65 -22.47 -17.89
N GLY A 69 1.34 -22.69 -18.07
CA GLY A 69 0.75 -23.97 -18.40
C GLY A 69 -0.41 -24.33 -17.48
N GLY A 70 -1.49 -24.88 -18.03
CA GLY A 70 -2.70 -25.18 -17.27
C GLY A 70 -3.26 -23.93 -16.59
N LYS A 71 -3.38 -23.97 -15.28
CA LYS A 71 -3.85 -22.84 -14.44
C LYS A 71 -2.69 -22.05 -13.78
N GLU A 72 -1.49 -22.24 -14.29
CA GLU A 72 -0.30 -21.59 -13.73
C GLU A 72 0.10 -20.37 -14.54
N TYR A 73 0.52 -19.33 -13.84
CA TYR A 73 1.04 -18.09 -14.38
C TYR A 73 2.40 -17.77 -13.76
N ALA A 74 3.35 -17.36 -14.57
CA ALA A 74 4.67 -16.92 -14.13
C ALA A 74 4.72 -15.41 -14.03
N VAL A 75 5.03 -14.88 -12.84
CA VAL A 75 5.35 -13.47 -12.64
C VAL A 75 6.87 -13.32 -12.78
N ARG A 76 7.30 -12.72 -13.88
CA ARG A 76 8.72 -12.50 -14.21
C ARG A 76 9.20 -11.13 -13.82
N GLY A 77 8.30 -10.15 -13.71
CA GLY A 77 8.64 -8.79 -13.35
C GLY A 77 7.54 -8.13 -12.53
N VAL A 78 7.96 -7.22 -11.66
CA VAL A 78 7.06 -6.33 -10.89
C VAL A 78 7.60 -4.91 -10.98
N PRO A 79 6.74 -3.89 -10.81
CA PRO A 79 7.21 -2.51 -10.69
C PRO A 79 8.26 -2.39 -9.59
N SER A 80 9.37 -1.68 -9.83
CA SER A 80 10.49 -1.57 -8.89
C SER A 80 10.08 -0.96 -7.53
N ASN A 81 9.12 -0.05 -7.54
CA ASN A 81 8.52 0.54 -6.34
C ASN A 81 7.59 -0.42 -5.57
N LEU A 82 7.21 -1.56 -6.16
CA LEU A 82 6.35 -2.58 -5.57
C LEU A 82 7.08 -3.89 -5.26
N LEU A 83 8.39 -3.89 -5.20
CA LEU A 83 9.18 -5.11 -4.95
C LEU A 83 8.81 -5.80 -3.62
N SER A 84 8.26 -5.06 -2.67
CA SER A 84 7.76 -5.59 -1.39
C SER A 84 6.65 -6.62 -1.53
N ILE A 85 5.85 -6.56 -2.62
CA ILE A 85 4.76 -7.52 -2.90
C ILE A 85 5.19 -8.66 -3.84
N ALA A 86 6.45 -8.72 -4.25
CA ALA A 86 7.00 -9.82 -5.04
C ALA A 86 7.07 -11.13 -4.22
N LYS A 87 5.93 -11.55 -3.69
CA LYS A 87 5.73 -12.79 -2.92
C LYS A 87 4.44 -13.45 -3.37
N LYS A 88 4.48 -14.78 -3.50
CA LYS A 88 3.34 -15.58 -3.98
C LYS A 88 2.05 -15.28 -3.23
N ASP A 89 2.09 -15.32 -1.91
CA ASP A 89 0.90 -15.16 -1.06
C ASP A 89 0.27 -13.76 -1.20
N LEU A 90 1.10 -12.72 -1.31
CA LEU A 90 0.61 -11.35 -1.49
C LEU A 90 0.01 -11.12 -2.88
N LEU A 91 0.59 -11.71 -3.92
CA LEU A 91 0.05 -11.64 -5.28
C LEU A 91 -1.29 -12.38 -5.39
N LEU A 92 -1.42 -13.54 -4.74
CA LEU A 92 -2.68 -14.29 -4.67
C LEU A 92 -3.75 -13.53 -3.86
N GLU A 93 -3.39 -12.94 -2.72
CA GLU A 93 -4.29 -12.09 -1.92
C GLU A 93 -4.79 -10.90 -2.75
N MET A 94 -3.91 -10.27 -3.54
CA MET A 94 -4.28 -9.16 -4.43
C MET A 94 -5.29 -9.60 -5.49
N LEU A 95 -5.06 -10.74 -6.15
CA LEU A 95 -6.00 -11.28 -7.14
C LEU A 95 -7.32 -11.70 -6.50
N GLY A 96 -7.28 -12.34 -5.32
CA GLY A 96 -8.47 -12.71 -4.56
C GLY A 96 -9.36 -11.50 -4.25
N ASN A 97 -8.77 -10.41 -3.81
CA ASN A 97 -9.50 -9.16 -3.52
C ASN A 97 -10.17 -8.56 -4.78
N LEU A 98 -9.59 -8.75 -5.96
CA LEU A 98 -10.19 -8.32 -7.23
C LEU A 98 -11.38 -9.20 -7.65
N THR A 99 -11.45 -10.45 -7.17
CA THR A 99 -12.58 -11.34 -7.50
C THR A 99 -13.84 -11.00 -6.70
N GLU A 100 -13.70 -10.51 -5.48
CA GLU A 100 -14.81 -10.17 -4.60
C GLU A 100 -15.63 -8.99 -5.11
N GLU A 101 -15.03 -8.05 -5.85
CA GLU A 101 -15.71 -6.87 -6.38
C GLU A 101 -16.65 -7.15 -7.56
N LYS A 102 -16.54 -8.29 -8.23
CA LYS A 102 -17.47 -8.66 -9.32
C LYS A 102 -18.88 -8.97 -8.83
N ILE A 103 -19.09 -9.17 -7.53
CA ILE A 103 -20.40 -9.54 -6.97
C ILE A 103 -21.36 -8.34 -6.95
N ASP A 104 -20.87 -7.12 -6.91
CA ASP A 104 -21.70 -5.91 -6.78
C ASP A 104 -22.00 -5.17 -8.11
N GLY A 105 -21.60 -5.71 -9.28
CA GLY A 105 -21.91 -5.12 -10.59
C GLY A 105 -21.29 -3.74 -10.83
N MET A 106 -20.35 -3.29 -10.01
CA MET A 106 -19.65 -2.03 -10.21
C MET A 106 -18.58 -2.19 -11.30
N SER A 107 -18.68 -1.31 -12.28
CA SER A 107 -17.67 -1.07 -13.30
C SER A 107 -16.29 -0.97 -12.66
N THR A 108 -15.34 -1.77 -13.12
CA THR A 108 -13.95 -1.77 -12.66
C THR A 108 -13.33 -0.39 -12.91
N ASN A 109 -13.35 0.44 -11.89
CA ASN A 109 -12.64 1.72 -11.93
C ASN A 109 -11.13 1.42 -11.85
N PRO A 110 -10.32 1.81 -12.85
CA PRO A 110 -8.86 1.62 -12.81
C PRO A 110 -8.22 2.15 -11.53
N GLU A 111 -8.76 3.22 -10.99
CA GLU A 111 -8.26 3.86 -9.78
C GLU A 111 -8.34 2.94 -8.55
N LEU A 112 -9.40 2.13 -8.45
CA LEU A 112 -9.53 1.14 -7.37
C LEU A 112 -8.45 0.06 -7.42
N ILE A 113 -8.03 -0.35 -8.62
CA ILE A 113 -6.94 -1.32 -8.78
C ILE A 113 -5.63 -0.73 -8.28
N TYR A 114 -5.32 0.52 -8.67
CA TYR A 114 -4.13 1.22 -8.19
C TYR A 114 -4.14 1.39 -6.66
N GLU A 115 -5.28 1.79 -6.09
CA GLU A 115 -5.46 1.93 -4.64
C GLU A 115 -5.21 0.62 -3.89
N ARG A 116 -5.74 -0.50 -4.39
CA ARG A 116 -5.53 -1.81 -3.79
C ARG A 116 -4.08 -2.26 -3.86
N VAL A 117 -3.46 -2.14 -5.03
CA VAL A 117 -2.05 -2.49 -5.22
C VAL A 117 -1.17 -1.63 -4.30
N ALA A 118 -1.42 -0.32 -4.23
CA ALA A 118 -0.69 0.59 -3.35
C ALA A 118 -0.88 0.23 -1.88
N SER A 119 -2.13 0.00 -1.44
CA SER A 119 -2.47 -0.35 -0.06
C SER A 119 -1.78 -1.66 0.39
N MET A 120 -1.82 -2.70 -0.45
CA MET A 120 -1.17 -3.97 -0.15
C MET A 120 0.35 -3.86 -0.11
N SER A 121 0.94 -3.07 -1.01
CA SER A 121 2.38 -2.83 -1.04
C SER A 121 2.85 -2.16 0.24
N CYS A 122 2.10 -1.17 0.74
CA CYS A 122 2.40 -0.48 1.97
C CYS A 122 2.32 -1.41 3.19
N LYS A 123 1.24 -2.20 3.27
CA LYS A 123 1.07 -3.20 4.33
C LYS A 123 2.21 -4.23 4.35
N ALA A 124 2.69 -4.65 3.18
CA ALA A 124 3.78 -5.61 3.05
C ALA A 124 5.16 -5.01 3.38
N ALA A 125 5.37 -3.73 3.09
CA ALA A 125 6.64 -3.04 3.28
C ALA A 125 6.86 -2.55 4.71
N VAL A 126 5.80 -2.12 5.39
CA VAL A 126 5.87 -1.59 6.76
C VAL A 126 5.86 -2.74 7.77
N LYS A 127 7.05 -3.08 8.26
CA LYS A 127 7.20 -4.05 9.35
C LYS A 127 7.05 -3.34 10.69
N GLY A 128 6.14 -3.84 11.54
CA GLY A 128 5.97 -3.34 12.90
C GLY A 128 7.22 -3.55 13.77
N GLY A 129 7.43 -2.66 14.75
CA GLY A 129 8.45 -2.84 15.78
C GLY A 129 9.86 -2.31 15.45
N HIS A 130 10.08 -1.72 14.27
CA HIS A 130 11.34 -1.03 14.00
C HIS A 130 11.43 0.28 14.79
N ARG A 131 12.55 0.46 15.54
CA ARG A 131 12.83 1.71 16.25
C ARG A 131 13.51 2.69 15.31
N LEU A 132 12.90 3.85 15.11
CA LEU A 132 13.51 4.92 14.34
C LEU A 132 14.61 5.61 15.14
N THR A 133 15.68 5.97 14.45
CA THR A 133 16.61 7.00 14.93
C THR A 133 15.95 8.37 14.88
N ALA A 134 16.48 9.37 15.59
CA ALA A 134 15.96 10.73 15.54
C ALA A 134 15.91 11.28 14.10
N ARG A 135 16.96 11.03 13.31
CA ARG A 135 17.02 11.44 11.90
C ARG A 135 15.92 10.80 11.04
N GLU A 136 15.72 9.49 11.18
CA GLU A 136 14.66 8.78 10.45
C GLU A 136 13.27 9.28 10.86
N ALA A 137 13.08 9.63 12.14
CA ALA A 137 11.83 10.21 12.63
C ALA A 137 11.60 11.61 12.02
N ASP A 138 12.60 12.46 11.97
CA ASP A 138 12.52 13.80 11.35
C ASP A 138 12.22 13.67 9.86
N GLU A 139 12.93 12.81 9.12
CA GLU A 139 12.69 12.54 7.70
C GLU A 139 11.27 12.02 7.43
N LEU A 140 10.72 11.17 8.31
CA LEU A 140 9.35 10.68 8.20
C LEU A 140 8.32 11.78 8.44
N ILE A 141 8.56 12.64 9.45
CA ILE A 141 7.68 13.76 9.76
C ILE A 141 7.66 14.75 8.59
N ASP A 142 8.82 15.10 8.05
CA ASP A 142 8.92 16.01 6.90
C ASP A 142 8.13 15.46 5.70
N GLN A 143 8.34 14.19 5.36
CA GLN A 143 7.63 13.52 4.27
C GLN A 143 6.11 13.45 4.51
N LEU A 144 5.68 13.21 5.75
CA LEU A 144 4.27 13.15 6.11
C LEU A 144 3.60 14.52 5.97
N LEU A 145 4.28 15.59 6.41
CA LEU A 145 3.75 16.95 6.37
C LEU A 145 3.72 17.56 4.96
N GLU A 146 4.49 17.02 4.01
CA GLU A 146 4.42 17.38 2.59
C GLU A 146 3.17 16.83 1.88
N LEU A 147 2.47 15.85 2.48
CA LEU A 147 1.28 15.26 1.89
C LEU A 147 0.08 16.20 1.98
N GLU A 148 -0.81 16.14 0.99
CA GLU A 148 -2.05 16.93 0.96
C GLU A 148 -2.94 16.64 2.18
N ASN A 149 -3.02 15.38 2.61
CA ASN A 149 -3.74 14.97 3.81
C ASN A 149 -2.88 14.03 4.68
N PRO A 150 -2.11 14.56 5.64
CA PRO A 150 -1.24 13.77 6.50
C PRO A 150 -1.95 13.08 7.67
N TYR A 151 -3.26 13.31 7.90
CA TYR A 151 -3.92 13.00 9.17
C TYR A 151 -4.50 11.58 9.27
N ALA A 152 -4.65 10.86 8.17
CA ALA A 152 -5.19 9.51 8.16
C ALA A 152 -4.44 8.60 7.17
N CYS A 153 -4.16 7.36 7.58
CA CYS A 153 -3.61 6.35 6.68
C CYS A 153 -4.70 5.78 5.74
N PRO A 154 -4.35 5.03 4.68
CA PRO A 154 -5.32 4.44 3.75
C PRO A 154 -6.35 3.54 4.42
N HIS A 155 -6.03 2.99 5.60
CA HIS A 155 -6.91 2.11 6.38
C HIS A 155 -7.78 2.85 7.39
N GLY A 156 -7.82 4.20 7.34
CA GLY A 156 -8.64 5.04 8.21
C GLY A 156 -8.09 5.26 9.62
N ARG A 157 -6.87 4.82 9.92
CA ARG A 157 -6.23 5.10 11.21
C ARG A 157 -5.66 6.51 11.23
N PRO A 158 -5.82 7.28 12.31
CA PRO A 158 -5.16 8.58 12.44
C PRO A 158 -3.65 8.39 12.47
N THR A 159 -2.94 9.19 11.69
CA THR A 159 -1.48 9.26 11.65
C THR A 159 -0.94 10.23 12.70
N ILE A 160 -1.67 11.33 12.91
CA ILE A 160 -1.31 12.39 13.83
C ILE A 160 -2.53 12.68 14.71
N ILE A 161 -2.31 12.67 16.02
CA ILE A 161 -3.29 13.19 17.00
C ILE A 161 -2.67 14.36 17.76
N SER A 162 -3.50 15.31 18.16
CA SER A 162 -3.05 16.45 18.97
C SER A 162 -3.78 16.51 20.31
N MET A 163 -3.11 17.01 21.30
CA MET A 163 -3.64 17.23 22.64
C MET A 163 -3.21 18.61 23.14
N SER A 164 -4.16 19.43 23.56
CA SER A 164 -3.88 20.71 24.17
C SER A 164 -3.27 20.52 25.56
N ARG A 165 -2.58 21.55 26.06
CA ARG A 165 -2.08 21.57 27.44
C ARG A 165 -3.20 21.35 28.46
N TYR A 166 -4.36 21.98 28.23
CA TYR A 166 -5.55 21.81 29.09
C TYR A 166 -6.01 20.36 29.16
N GLU A 167 -6.15 19.68 28.01
CA GLU A 167 -6.55 18.28 27.96
C GLU A 167 -5.53 17.37 28.66
N LEU A 168 -4.24 17.66 28.48
CA LEU A 168 -3.17 16.93 29.15
C LEU A 168 -3.24 17.10 30.68
N GLU A 169 -3.37 18.34 31.18
CA GLU A 169 -3.49 18.65 32.59
C GLU A 169 -4.74 18.02 33.22
N LYS A 170 -5.86 18.00 32.47
CA LYS A 170 -7.09 17.33 32.87
C LYS A 170 -6.92 15.80 33.01
N LYS A 171 -6.20 15.17 32.07
CA LYS A 171 -5.86 13.73 32.16
C LYS A 171 -5.04 13.40 33.40
N PHE A 172 -4.15 14.30 33.81
CA PHE A 172 -3.37 14.18 35.05
C PHE A 172 -4.13 14.65 36.30
N LYS A 173 -5.42 15.01 36.19
CA LYS A 173 -6.26 15.54 37.30
C LYS A 173 -5.66 16.75 37.99
N ARG A 174 -4.90 17.59 37.25
CA ARG A 174 -4.31 18.84 37.76
C ARG A 174 -5.29 20.02 37.67
N ILE A 175 -6.27 19.90 36.84
CA ILE A 175 -7.40 20.84 36.70
C ILE A 175 -8.70 20.02 36.66
N VAL A 176 -9.78 20.62 37.17
CA VAL A 176 -11.13 20.01 37.22
C VAL A 176 -11.93 20.35 35.97
#